data_ebe0c225c835be285065eeb274ef90c2
#
_entry.id   ebe0c225c835be285065eeb274ef90c2
#
_cell.length_a   1.000
_cell.length_b   1.000
_cell.length_c   1.000
_cell.angle_alpha   90.00
_cell.angle_beta   90.00
_cell.angle_gamma   90.00
#
_symmetry.space_group_name_H-M   'P 1'
#
loop_
_entity.id
_entity.type
_entity.pdbx_description
1 polymer ?
#
loop_
_entity_poly.entity_id
_entity_poly.type
_entity_poly.pdbx_seq_one_letter_code
_entity_poly.pdbx_strand_id
1 'polypeptide(L)'
;MPDKSNLENNHTKICLLGASFDTGNMGVSALAESSIKIILNRWPDAEVTVLGTGVADGQHRLKLSGRDVQVKILRMRFCKNVFLRSHFCVLLLNAMLLKVLPWKRFRSFLSSINPYVGALAEADKVFDITGGDSFSDIYGLRRFLIFGFLQKWLVTQFCKELILLPQTYGPCTRPITRLMAKCVLKRAGTVYARDHSGVQYVRDLLANHNMNGKVRFVPDVAFVLDSREPENIDIGSLENVRTEDSIVVGLNISGLLFNGGYTQENMFSLKTNYRELVYSVVEFLMKEEKLLVLLVPHVFTPNRIVEDDPAACLEMYRELNEKYPGRIFLTRGCYNHNDIKYIIGLCDFFIGSRMHACIAALSQSIPAVGIAYSKKFQGVFESIGLEDCVADAYRCSQAEVLSAVGRAFDGRDRIRTQLTKIIPEIKTIILNMSEAWHVS
;
A
#
# COMPACT_ATOMS: atom_id res chain seq x y z
N MET A 1 36.80 25.69 30.74
CA MET A 1 35.69 25.74 29.78
C MET A 1 35.81 24.49 28.93
N PRO A 2 34.89 23.55 28.99
CA PRO A 2 34.94 22.39 28.11
C PRO A 2 34.51 22.79 26.70
N ASP A 3 35.25 22.29 25.76
CA ASP A 3 35.17 22.51 24.32
C ASP A 3 33.78 22.14 23.77
N LYS A 4 33.08 23.13 23.19
CA LYS A 4 31.72 23.01 22.61
C LYS A 4 31.72 22.52 21.15
N SER A 5 32.81 21.91 20.65
CA SER A 5 33.03 21.73 19.21
C SER A 5 32.74 20.31 18.68
N ASN A 6 32.12 19.39 19.43
CA ASN A 6 31.79 18.02 18.94
C ASN A 6 30.40 17.55 19.35
N LEU A 7 29.37 18.34 19.12
CA LEU A 7 28.02 17.82 18.94
C LEU A 7 27.85 17.50 17.44
N GLU A 8 28.43 16.41 16.99
CA GLU A 8 27.96 15.74 15.78
C GLU A 8 26.45 15.50 15.98
N ASN A 9 25.62 16.20 15.21
CA ASN A 9 24.18 15.93 15.10
C ASN A 9 24.01 14.49 14.62
N ASN A 10 23.94 13.56 15.54
CA ASN A 10 23.82 12.12 15.25
C ASN A 10 22.34 11.85 14.92
N HIS A 11 21.87 12.32 13.73
CA HIS A 11 20.54 12.02 13.24
C HIS A 11 20.41 10.50 13.01
N THR A 12 19.32 9.92 13.48
CA THR A 12 19.01 8.50 13.24
C THR A 12 18.87 8.25 11.74
N LYS A 13 19.67 7.36 11.17
CA LYS A 13 19.63 7.00 9.76
C LYS A 13 18.73 5.79 9.53
N ILE A 14 17.70 5.97 8.74
CA ILE A 14 16.69 4.94 8.45
C ILE A 14 16.73 4.58 6.97
N CYS A 15 16.75 3.28 6.67
CA CYS A 15 16.56 2.77 5.32
C CYS A 15 15.17 2.10 5.22
N LEU A 16 14.33 2.55 4.28
CA LEU A 16 13.03 1.97 3.99
C LEU A 16 13.06 1.24 2.65
N LEU A 17 12.86 -0.09 2.67
CA LEU A 17 12.81 -0.93 1.48
C LEU A 17 11.41 -0.98 0.90
N GLY A 18 11.35 -1.11 -0.44
CA GLY A 18 10.14 -1.45 -1.17
C GLY A 18 9.06 -0.39 -1.22
N ALA A 19 9.28 0.77 -0.61
CA ALA A 19 8.43 1.94 -0.79
C ALA A 19 8.65 2.54 -2.19
N SER A 20 7.59 3.10 -2.79
CA SER A 20 7.66 3.76 -4.11
C SER A 20 6.56 4.79 -4.25
N PHE A 21 6.88 5.89 -4.97
CA PHE A 21 5.97 6.99 -5.29
C PHE A 21 5.69 7.13 -6.78
N ASP A 22 6.36 6.33 -7.62
CA ASP A 22 6.40 6.45 -9.08
C ASP A 22 5.72 5.30 -9.84
N THR A 23 4.97 4.45 -9.14
CA THR A 23 4.29 3.30 -9.75
C THR A 23 2.96 3.65 -10.41
N GLY A 24 2.42 4.83 -10.15
CA GLY A 24 1.05 5.21 -10.52
C GLY A 24 -0.03 4.53 -9.67
N ASN A 25 0.34 3.61 -8.79
CA ASN A 25 -0.58 2.95 -7.87
C ASN A 25 -0.64 3.73 -6.54
N MET A 26 -1.75 4.43 -6.32
CA MET A 26 -1.93 5.28 -5.14
C MET A 26 -1.85 4.51 -3.83
N GLY A 27 -2.22 3.23 -3.81
CA GLY A 27 -2.07 2.37 -2.64
C GLY A 27 -0.61 2.12 -2.26
N VAL A 28 0.28 1.95 -3.24
CA VAL A 28 1.73 1.78 -2.98
C VAL A 28 2.33 3.06 -2.43
N SER A 29 1.95 4.21 -2.99
CA SER A 29 2.40 5.52 -2.51
C SER A 29 1.84 5.83 -1.12
N ALA A 30 0.59 5.45 -0.84
CA ALA A 30 -0.04 5.57 0.48
C ALA A 30 0.72 4.77 1.55
N LEU A 31 1.10 3.52 1.25
CA LEU A 31 1.93 2.69 2.13
C LEU A 31 3.30 3.34 2.39
N ALA A 32 3.94 3.89 1.34
CA ALA A 32 5.23 4.54 1.44
C ALA A 32 5.17 5.79 2.34
N GLU A 33 4.24 6.72 2.10
CA GLU A 33 4.09 7.94 2.90
C GLU A 33 3.70 7.63 4.34
N SER A 34 2.74 6.72 4.56
CA SER A 34 2.32 6.31 5.89
C SER A 34 3.45 5.67 6.70
N SER A 35 4.29 4.84 6.06
CA SER A 35 5.46 4.25 6.72
C SER A 35 6.46 5.32 7.15
N ILE A 36 6.75 6.31 6.29
CA ILE A 36 7.64 7.42 6.61
C ILE A 36 7.04 8.27 7.74
N LYS A 37 5.73 8.54 7.71
CA LYS A 37 5.03 9.28 8.77
C LYS A 37 5.20 8.59 10.13
N ILE A 38 5.04 7.28 10.21
CA ILE A 38 5.19 6.51 11.45
C ILE A 38 6.64 6.53 11.93
N ILE A 39 7.61 6.40 11.02
CA ILE A 39 9.04 6.49 11.33
C ILE A 39 9.38 7.86 11.90
N LEU A 40 8.94 8.94 11.25
CA LEU A 40 9.21 10.31 11.69
C LEU A 40 8.40 10.73 12.93
N ASN A 41 7.28 10.08 13.20
CA ASN A 41 6.58 10.23 14.47
C ASN A 41 7.42 9.69 15.64
N ARG A 42 8.21 8.65 15.42
CA ARG A 42 9.12 8.08 16.44
C ARG A 42 10.45 8.81 16.52
N TRP A 43 11.00 9.19 15.40
CA TRP A 43 12.29 9.92 15.27
C TRP A 43 12.10 11.13 14.35
N PRO A 44 11.67 12.28 14.91
CA PRO A 44 11.31 13.47 14.13
C PRO A 44 12.45 14.00 13.23
N ASP A 45 13.71 13.79 13.65
CA ASP A 45 14.89 14.27 12.96
C ASP A 45 15.63 13.17 12.17
N ALA A 46 14.97 12.01 11.95
CA ALA A 46 15.60 10.91 11.24
C ALA A 46 15.84 11.24 9.76
N GLU A 47 16.99 10.84 9.25
CA GLU A 47 17.32 10.87 7.83
C GLU A 47 16.78 9.58 7.17
N VAL A 48 15.68 9.72 6.40
CA VAL A 48 15.05 8.58 5.75
C VAL A 48 15.53 8.44 4.31
N THR A 49 16.10 7.28 3.99
CA THR A 49 16.44 6.89 2.62
C THR A 49 15.53 5.74 2.18
N VAL A 50 14.79 5.95 1.09
CA VAL A 50 14.03 4.89 0.42
C VAL A 50 14.94 4.15 -0.55
N LEU A 51 15.08 2.84 -0.38
CA LEU A 51 15.81 1.97 -1.28
C LEU A 51 14.83 1.02 -1.98
N GLY A 52 14.52 1.30 -3.22
CA GLY A 52 13.52 0.56 -4.00
C GLY A 52 14.00 0.18 -5.39
N THR A 53 13.09 -0.34 -6.22
CA THR A 53 13.33 -0.69 -7.62
C THR A 53 12.66 0.27 -8.59
N GLY A 54 12.29 1.47 -8.13
CA GLY A 54 11.61 2.52 -8.87
C GLY A 54 12.33 3.05 -10.11
N VAL A 55 11.87 4.16 -10.67
CA VAL A 55 12.32 4.66 -11.98
C VAL A 55 13.72 5.29 -11.92
N ALA A 56 13.99 6.16 -10.95
CA ALA A 56 15.25 6.90 -10.86
C ALA A 56 15.69 7.16 -9.41
N ASP A 57 16.97 7.52 -9.25
CA ASP A 57 17.47 8.12 -8.03
C ASP A 57 17.01 9.58 -7.94
N GLY A 58 16.77 10.07 -6.74
CA GLY A 58 16.34 11.45 -6.56
C GLY A 58 15.98 11.81 -5.13
N GLN A 59 15.25 12.90 -5.00
CA GLN A 59 14.64 13.35 -3.76
C GLN A 59 13.13 13.46 -3.97
N HIS A 60 12.37 13.08 -2.97
CA HIS A 60 10.92 13.22 -2.95
C HIS A 60 10.51 14.12 -1.78
N ARG A 61 9.64 15.09 -2.05
CA ARG A 61 9.08 15.97 -1.01
C ARG A 61 7.76 15.42 -0.55
N LEU A 62 7.61 15.31 0.76
CA LEU A 62 6.36 14.93 1.43
C LEU A 62 5.96 16.07 2.37
N LYS A 63 4.66 16.30 2.45
CA LYS A 63 4.09 17.21 3.44
C LYS A 63 3.43 16.38 4.53
N LEU A 64 4.12 16.17 5.65
CA LEU A 64 3.64 15.32 6.75
C LEU A 64 3.25 16.18 7.96
N SER A 65 1.99 16.10 8.38
CA SER A 65 1.48 16.85 9.54
C SER A 65 1.87 18.35 9.50
N GLY A 66 1.80 18.96 8.29
CA GLY A 66 2.13 20.37 8.06
C GLY A 66 3.62 20.69 7.90
N ARG A 67 4.52 19.69 7.99
CA ARG A 67 5.98 19.87 7.79
C ARG A 67 6.41 19.36 6.42
N ASP A 68 7.30 20.10 5.75
CA ASP A 68 7.94 19.63 4.53
C ASP A 68 9.10 18.70 4.88
N VAL A 69 9.06 17.48 4.39
CA VAL A 69 10.08 16.46 4.60
C VAL A 69 10.68 16.07 3.26
N GLN A 70 12.00 16.04 3.19
CA GLN A 70 12.72 15.52 2.04
C GLN A 70 13.20 14.10 2.30
N VAL A 71 12.88 13.20 1.38
CA VAL A 71 13.26 11.79 1.45
C VAL A 71 14.17 11.48 0.27
N LYS A 72 15.31 10.88 0.56
CA LYS A 72 16.23 10.42 -0.48
C LYS A 72 15.73 9.12 -1.09
N ILE A 73 15.69 9.03 -2.42
CA ILE A 73 15.30 7.82 -3.15
C ILE A 73 16.52 7.27 -3.87
N LEU A 74 16.80 6.00 -3.64
CA LEU A 74 17.86 5.26 -4.30
C LEU A 74 17.28 4.03 -5.01
N ARG A 75 17.69 3.82 -6.26
CA ARG A 75 17.21 2.71 -7.08
C ARG A 75 18.16 1.53 -7.08
N MET A 76 17.79 0.43 -6.44
CA MET A 76 18.45 -0.87 -6.59
C MET A 76 18.11 -1.50 -7.94
N ARG A 77 19.09 -2.01 -8.66
CA ARG A 77 18.95 -2.55 -10.01
C ARG A 77 19.14 -4.06 -10.07
N PHE A 78 18.30 -4.69 -10.91
CA PHE A 78 18.37 -6.11 -11.29
C PHE A 78 18.41 -6.21 -12.82
N CYS A 79 19.47 -5.69 -13.44
CA CYS A 79 19.62 -5.60 -14.88
C CYS A 79 20.82 -6.45 -15.38
N LYS A 80 21.03 -6.50 -16.71
CA LYS A 80 22.15 -7.26 -17.29
C LYS A 80 23.53 -6.70 -16.92
N ASN A 81 23.64 -5.37 -16.73
CA ASN A 81 24.91 -4.77 -16.32
C ASN A 81 25.12 -4.92 -14.81
N VAL A 82 25.83 -5.95 -14.43
CA VAL A 82 26.11 -6.31 -13.03
C VAL A 82 27.16 -5.42 -12.34
N PHE A 83 27.87 -4.57 -13.10
CA PHE A 83 28.93 -3.70 -12.56
C PHE A 83 28.42 -2.33 -12.08
N LEU A 84 27.16 -2.02 -12.27
CA LEU A 84 26.59 -0.76 -11.78
C LEU A 84 26.65 -0.72 -10.25
N ARG A 85 27.04 0.43 -9.69
CA ARG A 85 27.11 0.64 -8.21
C ARG A 85 25.79 0.32 -7.49
N SER A 86 24.65 0.52 -8.18
CA SER A 86 23.30 0.23 -7.69
C SER A 86 22.82 -1.19 -7.92
N HIS A 87 23.64 -2.04 -8.61
CA HIS A 87 23.23 -3.40 -8.92
C HIS A 87 23.29 -4.30 -7.69
N PHE A 88 22.29 -5.16 -7.53
CA PHE A 88 22.19 -6.10 -6.41
C PHE A 88 23.49 -6.90 -6.15
N CYS A 89 24.14 -7.40 -7.20
CA CYS A 89 25.39 -8.17 -7.06
C CYS A 89 26.53 -7.34 -6.47
N VAL A 90 26.65 -6.05 -6.85
CA VAL A 90 27.66 -5.15 -6.27
C VAL A 90 27.36 -4.88 -4.81
N LEU A 91 26.08 -4.65 -4.44
CA LEU A 91 25.69 -4.46 -3.04
C LEU A 91 25.97 -5.72 -2.20
N LEU A 92 25.67 -6.90 -2.75
CA LEU A 92 25.95 -8.17 -2.10
C LEU A 92 27.45 -8.39 -1.88
N LEU A 93 28.29 -8.12 -2.90
CA LEU A 93 29.74 -8.20 -2.78
C LEU A 93 30.26 -7.29 -1.66
N ASN A 94 29.79 -6.03 -1.63
CA ASN A 94 30.17 -5.09 -0.56
C ASN A 94 29.71 -5.57 0.82
N ALA A 95 28.52 -6.16 0.94
CA ALA A 95 28.06 -6.77 2.19
C ALA A 95 28.98 -7.92 2.65
N MET A 96 29.42 -8.77 1.72
CA MET A 96 30.38 -9.85 2.03
C MET A 96 31.73 -9.31 2.45
N LEU A 97 32.24 -8.29 1.74
CA LEU A 97 33.50 -7.63 2.13
C LEU A 97 33.42 -7.03 3.54
N LEU A 98 32.30 -6.37 3.90
CA LEU A 98 32.09 -5.82 5.24
C LEU A 98 31.98 -6.89 6.34
N LYS A 99 31.58 -8.12 6.01
CA LYS A 99 31.62 -9.24 6.96
C LYS A 99 33.06 -9.74 7.25
N VAL A 100 33.90 -9.73 6.21
CA VAL A 100 35.30 -10.16 6.33
C VAL A 100 36.16 -9.04 6.96
N LEU A 101 35.89 -7.78 6.60
CA LEU A 101 36.58 -6.58 7.05
C LEU A 101 35.63 -5.64 7.78
N PRO A 102 35.23 -5.91 9.04
CA PRO A 102 34.19 -5.14 9.75
C PRO A 102 34.69 -3.78 10.30
N TRP A 103 35.82 -3.27 9.83
CA TRP A 103 36.46 -2.06 10.32
C TRP A 103 35.62 -0.81 10.01
N LYS A 104 35.46 0.07 11.00
CA LYS A 104 34.70 1.33 10.84
C LYS A 104 35.24 2.19 9.67
N ARG A 105 36.55 2.32 9.54
CA ARG A 105 37.19 3.08 8.44
C ARG A 105 36.85 2.49 7.06
N PHE A 106 36.87 1.16 6.94
CA PHE A 106 36.55 0.48 5.68
C PHE A 106 35.06 0.61 5.32
N ARG A 107 34.19 0.53 6.32
CA ARG A 107 32.75 0.80 6.14
C ARG A 107 32.52 2.23 5.65
N SER A 108 33.09 3.23 6.34
CA SER A 108 32.96 4.64 5.94
C SER A 108 33.51 4.89 4.54
N PHE A 109 34.64 4.29 4.17
CA PHE A 109 35.17 4.35 2.81
C PHE A 109 34.20 3.76 1.78
N LEU A 110 33.67 2.57 1.98
CA LEU A 110 32.70 1.96 1.05
C LEU A 110 31.43 2.78 0.94
N SER A 111 30.93 3.34 2.04
CA SER A 111 29.76 4.23 2.08
C SER A 111 30.00 5.52 1.30
N SER A 112 31.19 6.11 1.37
CA SER A 112 31.52 7.34 0.65
C SER A 112 31.60 7.17 -0.86
N ILE A 113 32.05 6.01 -1.34
CA ILE A 113 32.16 5.72 -2.78
C ILE A 113 30.89 5.13 -3.38
N ASN A 114 30.01 4.57 -2.56
CA ASN A 114 28.77 3.95 -3.03
C ASN A 114 27.59 4.32 -2.11
N PRO A 115 26.70 5.24 -2.52
CA PRO A 115 25.59 5.71 -1.71
C PRO A 115 24.54 4.62 -1.39
N TYR A 116 24.43 3.59 -2.22
CA TYR A 116 23.52 2.45 -1.98
C TYR A 116 24.07 1.55 -0.86
N VAL A 117 25.41 1.36 -0.81
CA VAL A 117 26.07 0.68 0.31
C VAL A 117 25.92 1.49 1.57
N GLY A 118 26.14 2.83 1.51
CA GLY A 118 25.96 3.75 2.62
C GLY A 118 24.56 3.66 3.22
N ALA A 119 23.52 3.69 2.38
CA ALA A 119 22.14 3.58 2.82
C ALA A 119 21.84 2.32 3.66
N LEU A 120 22.53 1.21 3.40
CA LEU A 120 22.37 -0.04 4.14
C LEU A 120 23.38 -0.18 5.29
N ALA A 121 24.66 0.14 5.04
CA ALA A 121 25.74 -0.06 5.99
C ALA A 121 25.67 0.91 7.18
N GLU A 122 25.23 2.15 6.95
CA GLU A 122 25.13 3.20 7.97
C GLU A 122 23.76 3.31 8.61
N ALA A 123 22.74 2.65 8.06
CA ALA A 123 21.41 2.68 8.66
C ALA A 123 21.43 2.13 10.10
N ASP A 124 20.77 2.82 11.00
CA ASP A 124 20.52 2.35 12.36
C ASP A 124 19.42 1.30 12.36
N LYS A 125 18.40 1.50 11.54
CA LYS A 125 17.26 0.57 11.33
C LYS A 125 16.93 0.44 9.85
N VAL A 126 16.49 -0.76 9.47
CA VAL A 126 15.98 -1.02 8.13
C VAL A 126 14.56 -1.54 8.21
N PHE A 127 13.66 -0.86 7.53
CA PHE A 127 12.24 -1.21 7.43
C PHE A 127 11.92 -1.73 6.03
N ASP A 128 10.87 -2.55 5.92
CA ASP A 128 10.36 -3.02 4.64
C ASP A 128 8.84 -2.97 4.59
N ILE A 129 8.29 -2.38 3.51
CA ILE A 129 6.84 -2.30 3.23
C ILE A 129 6.49 -2.85 1.86
N THR A 130 7.37 -3.51 1.18
CA THR A 130 7.31 -3.90 -0.23
C THR A 130 5.90 -4.16 -0.76
N GLY A 131 5.24 -3.12 -1.28
CA GLY A 131 3.95 -3.16 -1.97
C GLY A 131 2.78 -3.74 -1.19
N GLY A 132 2.96 -4.01 0.11
CA GLY A 132 1.94 -4.56 1.01
C GLY A 132 1.54 -6.02 0.77
N ASP A 133 1.87 -6.61 -0.38
CA ASP A 133 1.44 -7.98 -0.74
C ASP A 133 2.49 -8.79 -1.54
N SER A 134 3.69 -8.26 -1.67
CA SER A 134 4.74 -8.91 -2.48
C SER A 134 5.45 -10.06 -1.75
N PHE A 135 5.08 -10.34 -0.50
CA PHE A 135 5.59 -11.49 0.26
C PHE A 135 4.80 -12.78 -0.03
N SER A 136 4.55 -13.03 -1.33
CA SER A 136 3.78 -14.16 -1.85
C SER A 136 4.28 -14.53 -3.24
N ASP A 137 4.17 -15.81 -3.64
CA ASP A 137 4.54 -16.28 -4.98
C ASP A 137 3.37 -16.34 -5.98
N ILE A 138 2.20 -15.80 -5.62
CA ILE A 138 1.01 -15.78 -6.50
C ILE A 138 1.24 -14.97 -7.78
N TYR A 139 2.11 -13.97 -7.74
CA TYR A 139 2.50 -13.16 -8.91
C TYR A 139 3.72 -13.72 -9.65
N GLY A 140 4.11 -14.97 -9.37
CA GLY A 140 5.20 -15.69 -9.99
C GLY A 140 6.53 -15.62 -9.25
N LEU A 141 7.37 -16.63 -9.53
CA LEU A 141 8.66 -16.83 -8.84
C LEU A 141 9.61 -15.64 -8.99
N ARG A 142 9.71 -15.07 -10.21
CA ARG A 142 10.62 -13.93 -10.46
C ARG A 142 10.28 -12.71 -9.61
N ARG A 143 8.99 -12.39 -9.49
CA ARG A 143 8.51 -11.27 -8.67
C ARG A 143 8.80 -11.54 -7.18
N PHE A 144 8.52 -12.74 -6.70
CA PHE A 144 8.84 -13.13 -5.35
C PHE A 144 10.35 -13.06 -5.04
N LEU A 145 11.20 -13.53 -5.96
CA LEU A 145 12.66 -13.45 -5.80
C LEU A 145 13.12 -12.00 -5.61
N ILE A 146 12.70 -11.09 -6.48
CA ILE A 146 13.15 -9.69 -6.44
C ILE A 146 12.57 -8.95 -5.24
N PHE A 147 11.27 -9.00 -5.03
CA PHE A 147 10.58 -8.18 -4.03
C PHE A 147 10.37 -8.89 -2.69
N GLY A 148 10.07 -10.17 -2.70
CA GLY A 148 9.81 -10.95 -1.48
C GLY A 148 11.08 -11.42 -0.76
N PHE A 149 12.16 -11.71 -1.51
CA PHE A 149 13.32 -12.37 -0.94
C PHE A 149 14.62 -11.56 -1.02
N LEU A 150 15.16 -11.30 -2.23
CA LEU A 150 16.54 -10.83 -2.40
C LEU A 150 16.86 -9.52 -1.70
N GLN A 151 15.96 -8.53 -1.75
CA GLN A 151 16.17 -7.24 -1.09
C GLN A 151 16.25 -7.40 0.42
N LYS A 152 15.34 -8.15 1.02
CA LYS A 152 15.28 -8.41 2.46
C LYS A 152 16.46 -9.27 2.94
N TRP A 153 16.80 -10.27 2.13
CA TRP A 153 17.98 -11.11 2.41
C TRP A 153 19.27 -10.31 2.37
N LEU A 154 19.41 -9.37 1.40
CA LEU A 154 20.58 -8.47 1.32
C LEU A 154 20.78 -7.68 2.62
N VAL A 155 19.71 -7.13 3.22
CA VAL A 155 19.79 -6.41 4.50
C VAL A 155 20.44 -7.28 5.59
N THR A 156 20.03 -8.55 5.65
CA THR A 156 20.60 -9.49 6.63
C THR A 156 22.09 -9.76 6.37
N GLN A 157 22.57 -9.55 5.14
CA GLN A 157 24.01 -9.68 4.83
C GLN A 157 24.80 -8.47 5.33
N PHE A 158 24.19 -7.29 5.45
CA PHE A 158 24.79 -6.12 6.12
C PHE A 158 24.72 -6.21 7.65
N CYS A 159 24.24 -7.32 8.22
CA CYS A 159 24.08 -7.53 9.66
C CYS A 159 23.21 -6.46 10.34
N LYS A 160 22.19 -5.97 9.61
CA LYS A 160 21.23 -4.97 10.10
C LYS A 160 19.95 -5.65 10.57
N GLU A 161 19.35 -5.09 11.61
CA GLU A 161 18.01 -5.48 12.01
C GLU A 161 17.02 -5.09 10.95
N LEU A 162 16.21 -6.05 10.50
CA LEU A 162 15.15 -5.87 9.53
C LEU A 162 13.79 -5.89 10.23
N ILE A 163 13.03 -4.83 10.11
CA ILE A 163 11.66 -4.74 10.62
C ILE A 163 10.72 -4.80 9.42
N LEU A 164 9.87 -5.82 9.38
CA LEU A 164 8.86 -5.98 8.34
C LEU A 164 7.58 -5.28 8.79
N LEU A 165 7.22 -4.18 8.13
CA LEU A 165 6.03 -3.38 8.41
C LEU A 165 4.75 -4.14 8.02
N PRO A 166 3.54 -3.70 8.46
CA PRO A 166 2.29 -4.38 8.21
C PRO A 166 2.04 -4.67 6.74
N GLN A 167 2.09 -5.95 6.37
CA GLN A 167 1.88 -6.44 5.01
C GLN A 167 1.20 -7.81 5.04
N THR A 168 0.69 -8.27 3.89
CA THR A 168 0.12 -9.61 3.74
C THR A 168 1.24 -10.62 3.49
N TYR A 169 1.23 -11.74 4.22
CA TYR A 169 2.18 -12.84 4.07
C TYR A 169 1.52 -14.04 3.43
N GLY A 170 2.19 -14.59 2.43
CA GLY A 170 1.76 -15.80 1.74
C GLY A 170 0.54 -15.62 0.81
N PRO A 171 0.08 -16.71 0.21
CA PRO A 171 0.71 -18.02 0.26
C PRO A 171 2.05 -18.06 -0.51
N CYS A 172 2.98 -18.91 -0.02
CA CYS A 172 4.11 -19.39 -0.81
C CYS A 172 3.80 -20.85 -1.15
N THR A 173 3.47 -21.11 -2.41
CA THR A 173 2.96 -22.41 -2.87
C THR A 173 4.07 -23.41 -3.15
N ARG A 174 5.25 -22.92 -3.55
CA ARG A 174 6.41 -23.75 -3.92
C ARG A 174 7.30 -24.01 -2.70
N PRO A 175 7.91 -25.22 -2.56
CA PRO A 175 8.83 -25.51 -1.47
C PRO A 175 9.99 -24.51 -1.37
N ILE A 176 10.55 -24.10 -2.52
CA ILE A 176 11.66 -23.15 -2.57
C ILE A 176 11.27 -21.75 -2.06
N THR A 177 10.09 -21.25 -2.43
CA THR A 177 9.60 -19.94 -1.97
C THR A 177 9.27 -19.98 -0.48
N ARG A 178 8.75 -21.10 0.03
CA ARG A 178 8.55 -21.33 1.48
C ARG A 178 9.87 -21.30 2.24
N LEU A 179 10.92 -21.97 1.71
CA LEU A 179 12.25 -21.97 2.32
C LEU A 179 12.84 -20.55 2.35
N MET A 180 12.73 -19.81 1.24
CA MET A 180 13.20 -18.42 1.13
C MET A 180 12.45 -17.50 2.08
N ALA A 181 11.11 -17.59 2.13
CA ALA A 181 10.29 -16.86 3.08
C ALA A 181 10.71 -17.15 4.53
N LYS A 182 10.86 -18.42 4.88
CA LYS A 182 11.33 -18.85 6.20
C LYS A 182 12.71 -18.27 6.54
N CYS A 183 13.62 -18.22 5.57
CA CYS A 183 14.96 -17.66 5.74
C CYS A 183 14.93 -16.17 6.13
N VAL A 184 14.11 -15.36 5.47
CA VAL A 184 13.93 -13.92 5.76
C VAL A 184 13.24 -13.73 7.10
N LEU A 185 12.11 -14.39 7.31
CA LEU A 185 11.30 -14.26 8.51
C LEU A 185 12.05 -14.65 9.78
N LYS A 186 12.91 -15.68 9.72
CA LYS A 186 13.78 -16.06 10.84
C LYS A 186 14.76 -14.96 11.23
N ARG A 187 15.28 -14.20 10.25
CA ARG A 187 16.33 -13.19 10.45
C ARG A 187 15.75 -11.80 10.72
N ALA A 188 14.50 -11.54 10.38
CA ALA A 188 13.84 -10.30 10.72
C ALA A 188 13.76 -10.12 12.24
N GLY A 189 13.94 -8.93 12.75
CA GLY A 189 13.79 -8.59 14.18
C GLY A 189 12.32 -8.65 14.59
N THR A 190 11.47 -7.90 13.89
CA THR A 190 10.02 -7.86 14.11
C THR A 190 9.28 -8.05 12.79
N VAL A 191 8.16 -8.75 12.83
CA VAL A 191 7.29 -9.03 11.69
C VAL A 191 5.88 -8.56 12.02
N TYR A 192 5.40 -7.54 11.32
CA TYR A 192 4.03 -7.08 11.44
C TYR A 192 3.21 -7.60 10.27
N ALA A 193 2.08 -8.25 10.55
CA ALA A 193 1.09 -8.64 9.55
C ALA A 193 -0.15 -7.74 9.68
N ARG A 194 -0.72 -7.33 8.55
CA ARG A 194 -1.90 -6.46 8.52
C ARG A 194 -3.23 -7.21 8.60
N ASP A 195 -3.18 -8.53 8.63
CA ASP A 195 -4.34 -9.41 8.74
C ASP A 195 -4.02 -10.63 9.61
N HIS A 196 -5.03 -11.20 10.25
CA HIS A 196 -4.88 -12.35 11.15
C HIS A 196 -4.42 -13.61 10.43
N SER A 197 -4.82 -13.78 9.17
CA SER A 197 -4.39 -14.92 8.35
C SER A 197 -2.90 -14.86 8.07
N GLY A 198 -2.33 -13.68 7.84
CA GLY A 198 -0.89 -13.44 7.70
C GLY A 198 -0.11 -13.73 8.99
N VAL A 199 -0.65 -13.35 10.16
CA VAL A 199 -0.05 -13.72 11.46
C VAL A 199 0.02 -15.23 11.61
N GLN A 200 -1.08 -15.93 11.33
CA GLN A 200 -1.14 -17.38 11.44
C GLN A 200 -0.19 -18.05 10.43
N TYR A 201 -0.19 -17.59 9.18
CA TYR A 201 0.72 -18.09 8.14
C TYR A 201 2.20 -18.01 8.55
N VAL A 202 2.62 -16.85 9.11
CA VAL A 202 4.01 -16.68 9.57
C VAL A 202 4.32 -17.59 10.75
N ARG A 203 3.40 -17.72 11.71
CA ARG A 203 3.54 -18.63 12.87
C ARG A 203 3.69 -20.09 12.42
N ASP A 204 2.85 -20.56 11.51
CA ASP A 204 2.89 -21.93 10.99
C ASP A 204 4.18 -22.19 10.23
N LEU A 205 4.62 -21.22 9.41
CA LEU A 205 5.87 -21.35 8.67
C LEU A 205 7.10 -21.42 9.60
N LEU A 206 7.01 -20.82 10.79
CA LEU A 206 8.08 -20.73 11.78
C LEU A 206 7.87 -21.63 13.01
N ALA A 207 6.86 -22.49 13.03
CA ALA A 207 6.40 -23.26 14.19
C ALA A 207 7.47 -23.94 15.06
N ASN A 208 8.63 -24.28 14.47
CA ASN A 208 9.76 -24.91 15.19
C ASN A 208 10.77 -23.92 15.78
N HIS A 209 10.43 -22.62 15.88
CA HIS A 209 11.33 -21.58 16.38
C HIS A 209 10.65 -20.79 17.50
N ASN A 210 11.42 -20.43 18.53
CA ASN A 210 10.92 -19.54 19.58
C ASN A 210 10.59 -18.15 18.99
N MET A 211 9.30 -17.84 18.91
CA MET A 211 8.74 -16.66 18.22
C MET A 211 8.05 -15.69 19.18
N ASN A 212 8.29 -15.81 20.49
CA ASN A 212 7.63 -14.98 21.49
C ASN A 212 7.78 -13.50 21.16
N GLY A 213 6.64 -12.85 20.86
CA GLY A 213 6.55 -11.41 20.61
C GLY A 213 7.06 -10.91 19.25
N LYS A 214 7.65 -11.78 18.41
CA LYS A 214 8.23 -11.38 17.10
C LYS A 214 7.18 -11.10 16.04
N VAL A 215 6.10 -11.88 16.00
CA VAL A 215 5.01 -11.74 15.02
C VAL A 215 3.84 -11.04 15.68
N ARG A 216 3.47 -9.88 15.15
CA ARG A 216 2.41 -9.02 15.70
C ARG A 216 1.41 -8.66 14.62
N PHE A 217 0.14 -8.57 15.01
CA PHE A 217 -0.89 -7.96 14.18
C PHE A 217 -0.86 -6.45 14.36
N VAL A 218 -0.89 -5.72 13.25
CA VAL A 218 -1.14 -4.27 13.21
C VAL A 218 -1.89 -3.99 11.91
N PRO A 219 -2.99 -3.24 11.93
CA PRO A 219 -3.75 -2.90 10.74
C PRO A 219 -2.90 -2.23 9.66
N ASP A 220 -3.43 -2.15 8.44
CA ASP A 220 -2.72 -1.57 7.30
C ASP A 220 -2.29 -0.12 7.57
N VAL A 221 -1.03 0.20 7.30
CA VAL A 221 -0.49 1.53 7.60
C VAL A 221 -1.16 2.65 6.80
N ALA A 222 -1.80 2.35 5.67
CA ALA A 222 -2.50 3.36 4.88
C ALA A 222 -3.70 4.00 5.62
N PHE A 223 -4.18 3.43 6.73
CA PHE A 223 -5.18 4.08 7.57
C PHE A 223 -4.70 5.41 8.17
N VAL A 224 -3.38 5.62 8.35
CA VAL A 224 -2.84 6.88 8.90
C VAL A 224 -2.42 7.89 7.82
N LEU A 225 -2.65 7.58 6.54
CA LEU A 225 -2.42 8.54 5.46
C LEU A 225 -3.25 9.81 5.68
N ASP A 226 -2.66 10.97 5.44
CA ASP A 226 -3.36 12.25 5.48
C ASP A 226 -4.21 12.44 4.20
N SER A 227 -5.39 13.01 4.36
CA SER A 227 -6.21 13.54 3.26
C SER A 227 -5.76 14.97 2.99
N ARG A 228 -5.60 15.33 1.72
CA ARG A 228 -5.18 16.69 1.35
C ARG A 228 -5.97 17.16 0.14
N GLU A 229 -6.56 18.33 0.28
CA GLU A 229 -7.28 18.98 -0.81
C GLU A 229 -6.29 19.33 -1.93
N PRO A 230 -6.53 18.88 -3.17
CA PRO A 230 -5.71 19.24 -4.32
C PRO A 230 -5.97 20.71 -4.73
N GLU A 231 -4.97 21.33 -5.35
CA GLU A 231 -5.10 22.73 -5.84
C GLU A 231 -6.20 22.87 -6.88
N ASN A 232 -6.44 21.83 -7.67
CA ASN A 232 -7.50 21.80 -8.68
C ASN A 232 -8.19 20.44 -8.63
N ILE A 233 -9.52 20.46 -8.55
CA ILE A 233 -10.39 19.28 -8.59
C ILE A 233 -11.25 19.34 -9.85
N ASP A 234 -11.18 18.28 -10.67
CA ASP A 234 -12.12 18.08 -11.77
C ASP A 234 -12.95 16.83 -11.51
N ILE A 235 -14.13 17.08 -10.96
CA ILE A 235 -15.20 16.07 -10.73
C ILE A 235 -16.45 16.43 -11.52
N GLY A 236 -16.29 17.21 -12.59
CA GLY A 236 -17.39 17.74 -13.40
C GLY A 236 -18.28 18.71 -12.60
N SER A 237 -19.57 18.66 -12.87
CA SER A 237 -20.55 19.53 -12.19
C SER A 237 -21.14 18.96 -10.89
N LEU A 238 -20.48 17.97 -10.27
CA LEU A 238 -20.99 17.30 -9.06
C LEU A 238 -21.36 18.29 -7.95
N GLU A 239 -20.50 19.26 -7.67
CA GLU A 239 -20.74 20.25 -6.62
C GLU A 239 -21.95 21.12 -6.90
N ASN A 240 -22.23 21.42 -8.18
CA ASN A 240 -23.37 22.24 -8.59
C ASN A 240 -24.70 21.50 -8.54
N VAL A 241 -24.67 20.17 -8.68
CA VAL A 241 -25.85 19.29 -8.70
C VAL A 241 -26.16 18.71 -7.32
N ARG A 242 -25.16 18.60 -6.45
CA ARG A 242 -25.31 18.09 -5.10
C ARG A 242 -26.22 19.00 -4.26
N THR A 243 -27.25 18.42 -3.67
CA THR A 243 -28.16 19.06 -2.70
C THR A 243 -27.92 18.45 -1.31
N GLU A 244 -28.51 19.02 -0.26
CA GLU A 244 -28.42 18.47 1.11
C GLU A 244 -28.99 17.05 1.21
N ASP A 245 -29.96 16.71 0.38
CA ASP A 245 -30.58 15.38 0.33
C ASP A 245 -29.87 14.39 -0.59
N SER A 246 -28.89 14.83 -1.37
CA SER A 246 -28.16 13.98 -2.30
C SER A 246 -27.22 13.04 -1.56
N ILE A 247 -27.13 11.80 -2.03
CA ILE A 247 -26.16 10.80 -1.54
C ILE A 247 -25.13 10.58 -2.65
N VAL A 248 -23.88 10.93 -2.38
CA VAL A 248 -22.78 10.72 -3.32
C VAL A 248 -22.15 9.35 -3.05
N VAL A 249 -22.25 8.45 -4.02
CA VAL A 249 -21.60 7.14 -4.00
C VAL A 249 -20.33 7.17 -4.84
N GLY A 250 -19.18 7.04 -4.20
CA GLY A 250 -17.91 6.85 -4.90
C GLY A 250 -17.81 5.43 -5.42
N LEU A 251 -17.48 5.27 -6.71
CA LEU A 251 -17.26 3.98 -7.33
C LEU A 251 -15.86 3.90 -7.93
N ASN A 252 -15.01 3.04 -7.36
CA ASN A 252 -13.70 2.76 -7.93
C ASN A 252 -13.76 1.55 -8.87
N ILE A 253 -13.44 1.80 -10.13
CA ILE A 253 -13.34 0.79 -11.18
C ILE A 253 -11.88 0.40 -11.35
N SER A 254 -11.56 -0.89 -11.20
CA SER A 254 -10.22 -1.42 -11.44
C SER A 254 -9.98 -1.66 -12.93
N GLY A 255 -9.10 -0.88 -13.56
CA GLY A 255 -8.67 -1.13 -14.94
C GLY A 255 -8.16 -2.55 -15.16
N LEU A 256 -7.41 -3.08 -14.19
CA LEU A 256 -6.90 -4.45 -14.26
C LEU A 256 -8.01 -5.51 -14.37
N LEU A 257 -9.11 -5.37 -13.61
CA LEU A 257 -10.26 -6.28 -13.69
C LEU A 257 -11.10 -6.02 -14.94
N PHE A 258 -11.27 -4.75 -15.27
CA PHE A 258 -12.05 -4.28 -16.41
C PHE A 258 -11.52 -4.83 -17.75
N ASN A 259 -10.18 -4.94 -17.85
CA ASN A 259 -9.48 -5.49 -19.02
C ASN A 259 -9.18 -6.99 -18.91
N GLY A 260 -9.77 -7.73 -17.96
CA GLY A 260 -9.57 -9.18 -17.81
C GLY A 260 -8.19 -9.61 -17.28
N GLY A 261 -7.44 -8.68 -16.66
CA GLY A 261 -6.09 -8.92 -16.17
C GLY A 261 -5.03 -8.87 -17.27
N TYR A 262 -3.81 -9.26 -16.95
CA TYR A 262 -2.68 -9.27 -17.92
C TYR A 262 -2.86 -10.29 -19.06
N THR A 263 -3.71 -11.30 -18.87
CA THR A 263 -4.07 -12.28 -19.89
C THR A 263 -5.20 -11.82 -20.79
N GLN A 264 -5.94 -10.77 -20.41
CA GLN A 264 -7.15 -10.27 -21.05
C GLN A 264 -8.30 -11.29 -21.14
N GLU A 265 -8.22 -12.37 -20.33
CA GLU A 265 -9.15 -13.50 -20.32
C GLU A 265 -9.54 -13.88 -18.89
N ASN A 266 -10.12 -12.94 -18.12
CA ASN A 266 -10.54 -13.20 -16.73
C ASN A 266 -9.46 -13.88 -15.87
N MET A 267 -8.26 -13.29 -15.85
CA MET A 267 -7.08 -13.79 -15.13
C MET A 267 -7.37 -14.18 -13.67
N PHE A 268 -8.32 -13.51 -13.03
CA PHE A 268 -8.67 -13.71 -11.63
C PHE A 268 -9.79 -14.73 -11.42
N SER A 269 -10.26 -15.37 -12.49
CA SER A 269 -11.33 -16.39 -12.45
C SER A 269 -12.58 -15.89 -11.71
N LEU A 270 -12.99 -14.65 -11.96
CA LEU A 270 -14.22 -14.11 -11.42
C LEU A 270 -15.42 -14.88 -11.97
N LYS A 271 -16.42 -15.15 -11.13
CA LYS A 271 -17.65 -15.84 -11.54
C LYS A 271 -18.55 -14.99 -12.46
N THR A 272 -18.32 -13.70 -12.52
CA THR A 272 -19.10 -12.75 -13.34
C THR A 272 -18.17 -11.91 -14.19
N ASN A 273 -18.67 -11.45 -15.32
CA ASN A 273 -17.96 -10.43 -16.12
C ASN A 273 -17.89 -9.15 -15.29
N TYR A 274 -16.68 -8.65 -15.02
CA TYR A 274 -16.49 -7.50 -14.16
C TYR A 274 -17.12 -6.23 -14.73
N ARG A 275 -17.08 -6.03 -16.05
CA ARG A 275 -17.70 -4.88 -16.75
C ARG A 275 -19.22 -4.88 -16.56
N GLU A 276 -19.86 -6.03 -16.78
CA GLU A 276 -21.30 -6.21 -16.56
C GLU A 276 -21.68 -6.05 -15.09
N LEU A 277 -20.83 -6.51 -14.17
CA LEU A 277 -21.02 -6.32 -12.74
C LEU A 277 -21.02 -4.83 -12.37
N VAL A 278 -20.02 -4.06 -12.83
CA VAL A 278 -19.95 -2.60 -12.58
C VAL A 278 -21.18 -1.89 -13.12
N TYR A 279 -21.59 -2.24 -14.34
CA TYR A 279 -22.80 -1.70 -14.94
C TYR A 279 -24.05 -1.99 -14.08
N SER A 280 -24.23 -3.23 -13.65
CA SER A 280 -25.33 -3.65 -12.80
C SER A 280 -25.33 -3.01 -11.42
N VAL A 281 -24.14 -2.74 -10.85
CA VAL A 281 -23.99 -1.99 -9.59
C VAL A 281 -24.54 -0.57 -9.78
N VAL A 282 -24.18 0.12 -10.88
CA VAL A 282 -24.68 1.46 -11.14
C VAL A 282 -26.20 1.43 -11.41
N GLU A 283 -26.71 0.48 -12.20
CA GLU A 283 -28.14 0.33 -12.42
C GLU A 283 -28.93 0.10 -11.11
N PHE A 284 -28.36 -0.68 -10.19
CA PHE A 284 -28.92 -0.89 -8.88
C PHE A 284 -29.01 0.41 -8.08
N LEU A 285 -27.93 1.20 -8.06
CA LEU A 285 -27.86 2.48 -7.36
C LEU A 285 -28.82 3.53 -7.98
N MET A 286 -28.96 3.55 -9.30
CA MET A 286 -29.78 4.53 -10.01
C MET A 286 -31.30 4.36 -9.80
N LYS A 287 -31.72 3.28 -9.11
CA LYS A 287 -33.12 3.14 -8.67
C LYS A 287 -33.52 4.19 -7.63
N GLU A 288 -32.55 4.68 -6.86
CA GLU A 288 -32.73 5.75 -5.89
C GLU A 288 -32.55 7.10 -6.57
N GLU A 289 -33.58 7.95 -6.59
CA GLU A 289 -33.58 9.22 -7.33
C GLU A 289 -32.52 10.22 -6.85
N LYS A 290 -32.21 10.21 -5.54
CA LYS A 290 -31.27 11.13 -4.90
C LYS A 290 -29.81 10.71 -5.00
N LEU A 291 -29.51 9.56 -5.63
CA LEU A 291 -28.15 9.07 -5.76
C LEU A 291 -27.39 9.72 -6.91
N LEU A 292 -26.17 10.15 -6.58
CA LEU A 292 -25.14 10.62 -7.52
C LEU A 292 -23.96 9.67 -7.46
N VAL A 293 -23.43 9.26 -8.59
CA VAL A 293 -22.26 8.36 -8.66
C VAL A 293 -21.05 9.13 -9.13
N LEU A 294 -19.97 9.11 -8.33
CA LEU A 294 -18.66 9.63 -8.71
C LEU A 294 -17.70 8.47 -9.00
N LEU A 295 -17.26 8.38 -10.25
CA LEU A 295 -16.24 7.40 -10.66
C LEU A 295 -14.86 7.90 -10.23
N VAL A 296 -14.18 7.13 -9.37
CA VAL A 296 -12.91 7.52 -8.76
C VAL A 296 -11.80 6.51 -9.13
N PRO A 297 -10.86 6.89 -10.02
CA PRO A 297 -9.68 6.08 -10.32
C PRO A 297 -8.70 6.06 -9.14
N HIS A 298 -7.93 4.96 -9.01
CA HIS A 298 -6.94 4.81 -7.94
C HIS A 298 -5.57 4.32 -8.43
N VAL A 299 -5.48 3.87 -9.69
CA VAL A 299 -4.24 3.48 -10.35
C VAL A 299 -4.12 4.24 -11.67
N PHE A 300 -3.11 5.10 -11.76
CA PHE A 300 -2.84 6.00 -12.88
C PHE A 300 -1.61 5.51 -13.64
N THR A 301 -1.80 4.67 -14.64
CA THR A 301 -0.71 4.02 -15.39
C THR A 301 -0.91 4.14 -16.91
N PRO A 302 -0.87 5.36 -17.48
CA PRO A 302 -1.18 5.59 -18.89
C PRO A 302 -0.32 4.76 -19.87
N ASN A 303 0.89 4.36 -19.44
CA ASN A 303 1.80 3.49 -20.21
C ASN A 303 1.50 1.99 -20.01
N ARG A 304 0.53 1.63 -19.17
CA ARG A 304 0.09 0.25 -18.88
C ARG A 304 -1.42 0.18 -18.93
N ILE A 305 -1.97 0.34 -20.11
CA ILE A 305 -3.43 0.47 -20.36
C ILE A 305 -4.27 -0.58 -19.60
N VAL A 306 -3.75 -1.81 -19.45
CA VAL A 306 -4.45 -2.88 -18.73
C VAL A 306 -4.71 -2.56 -17.26
N GLU A 307 -3.83 -1.79 -16.61
CA GLU A 307 -3.97 -1.43 -15.19
C GLU A 307 -4.62 -0.06 -14.99
N ASP A 308 -4.81 0.74 -16.06
CA ASP A 308 -5.18 2.14 -15.97
C ASP A 308 -6.65 2.32 -15.58
N ASP A 309 -6.89 2.76 -14.35
CA ASP A 309 -8.26 2.99 -13.85
C ASP A 309 -8.93 4.19 -14.56
N PRO A 310 -8.24 5.34 -14.85
CA PRO A 310 -8.82 6.45 -15.60
C PRO A 310 -9.44 6.04 -16.94
N ALA A 311 -8.75 5.17 -17.71
CA ALA A 311 -9.26 4.70 -18.99
C ALA A 311 -10.56 3.88 -18.83
N ALA A 312 -10.58 2.95 -17.85
CA ALA A 312 -11.77 2.16 -17.54
C ALA A 312 -12.94 3.03 -17.03
N CYS A 313 -12.64 4.00 -16.15
CA CYS A 313 -13.63 4.94 -15.65
C CYS A 313 -14.22 5.82 -16.79
N LEU A 314 -13.38 6.29 -17.72
CA LEU A 314 -13.83 7.11 -18.85
C LEU A 314 -14.75 6.31 -19.79
N GLU A 315 -14.42 5.06 -20.07
CA GLU A 315 -15.23 4.19 -20.90
C GLU A 315 -16.63 3.96 -20.28
N MET A 316 -16.66 3.57 -19.01
CA MET A 316 -17.92 3.38 -18.29
C MET A 316 -18.71 4.71 -18.12
N TYR A 317 -18.02 5.83 -17.90
CA TYR A 317 -18.66 7.14 -17.82
C TYR A 317 -19.46 7.47 -19.09
N ARG A 318 -18.89 7.23 -20.27
CA ARG A 318 -19.57 7.53 -21.54
C ARG A 318 -20.87 6.76 -21.68
N GLU A 319 -20.86 5.46 -21.40
CA GLU A 319 -22.04 4.59 -21.47
C GLU A 319 -23.08 4.96 -20.41
N LEU A 320 -22.65 5.17 -19.18
CA LEU A 320 -23.54 5.43 -18.04
C LEU A 320 -24.14 6.85 -18.07
N ASN A 321 -23.36 7.85 -18.49
CA ASN A 321 -23.84 9.23 -18.52
C ASN A 321 -24.86 9.47 -19.66
N GLU A 322 -24.79 8.69 -20.74
CA GLU A 322 -25.82 8.68 -21.77
C GLU A 322 -27.17 8.19 -21.23
N LYS A 323 -27.14 7.15 -20.39
CA LYS A 323 -28.33 6.56 -19.79
C LYS A 323 -28.86 7.34 -18.57
N TYR A 324 -27.97 7.92 -17.77
CA TYR A 324 -28.27 8.62 -16.52
C TYR A 324 -27.67 10.04 -16.51
N PRO A 325 -28.08 10.92 -17.42
CA PRO A 325 -27.49 12.26 -17.58
C PRO A 325 -27.62 13.07 -16.29
N GLY A 326 -26.52 13.75 -15.90
CA GLY A 326 -26.49 14.60 -14.72
C GLY A 326 -26.43 13.86 -13.38
N ARG A 327 -26.32 12.53 -13.39
CA ARG A 327 -26.22 11.71 -12.16
C ARG A 327 -24.92 10.93 -12.05
N ILE A 328 -24.14 10.85 -13.13
CA ILE A 328 -22.84 10.17 -13.18
C ILE A 328 -21.76 11.22 -13.36
N PHE A 329 -20.72 11.14 -12.53
CA PHE A 329 -19.61 12.07 -12.53
C PHE A 329 -18.30 11.30 -12.63
N LEU A 330 -17.27 11.96 -13.14
CA LEU A 330 -15.96 11.36 -13.37
C LEU A 330 -14.86 12.25 -12.77
N THR A 331 -14.02 11.67 -11.92
CA THR A 331 -12.78 12.32 -11.49
C THR A 331 -11.78 12.32 -12.65
N ARG A 332 -11.43 13.51 -13.17
CA ARG A 332 -10.47 13.72 -14.25
C ARG A 332 -9.24 14.42 -13.74
N GLY A 333 -8.09 14.15 -14.38
CA GLY A 333 -6.82 14.77 -14.01
C GLY A 333 -5.82 13.78 -13.44
N CYS A 334 -4.69 14.32 -12.99
CA CYS A 334 -3.61 13.56 -12.35
C CYS A 334 -3.54 13.95 -10.88
N TYR A 335 -3.78 12.99 -10.02
CA TYR A 335 -3.84 13.17 -8.58
C TYR A 335 -2.82 12.27 -7.89
N ASN A 336 -2.28 12.74 -6.77
CA ASN A 336 -1.49 11.89 -5.89
C ASN A 336 -2.39 11.14 -4.89
N HIS A 337 -1.81 10.33 -4.04
CA HIS A 337 -2.54 9.48 -3.09
C HIS A 337 -3.29 10.26 -1.99
N ASN A 338 -2.79 11.43 -1.58
CA ASN A 338 -3.46 12.31 -0.63
C ASN A 338 -4.68 13.00 -1.27
N ASP A 339 -4.51 13.45 -2.52
CA ASP A 339 -5.55 14.12 -3.32
C ASP A 339 -6.71 13.15 -3.59
N ILE A 340 -6.41 11.93 -4.04
CA ILE A 340 -7.43 10.89 -4.26
C ILE A 340 -8.14 10.53 -2.96
N LYS A 341 -7.42 10.48 -1.84
CA LYS A 341 -8.05 10.27 -0.54
C LYS A 341 -9.02 11.41 -0.19
N TYR A 342 -8.68 12.65 -0.51
CA TYR A 342 -9.58 13.79 -0.34
C TYR A 342 -10.83 13.65 -1.23
N ILE A 343 -10.65 13.34 -2.51
CA ILE A 343 -11.79 13.17 -3.43
C ILE A 343 -12.73 12.04 -2.96
N ILE A 344 -12.17 10.92 -2.49
CA ILE A 344 -12.96 9.85 -1.85
C ILE A 344 -13.70 10.39 -0.61
N GLY A 345 -13.09 11.32 0.12
CA GLY A 345 -13.66 12.00 1.29
C GLY A 345 -14.94 12.80 1.00
N LEU A 346 -15.21 13.16 -0.25
CA LEU A 346 -16.42 13.86 -0.68
C LEU A 346 -17.63 12.93 -0.79
N CYS A 347 -17.44 11.62 -0.69
CA CYS A 347 -18.50 10.61 -0.87
C CYS A 347 -19.18 10.28 0.48
N ASP A 348 -20.46 9.92 0.39
CA ASP A 348 -21.24 9.46 1.53
C ASP A 348 -21.18 7.94 1.72
N PHE A 349 -20.91 7.20 0.64
CA PHE A 349 -20.69 5.76 0.58
C PHE A 349 -19.66 5.43 -0.50
N PHE A 350 -18.93 4.34 -0.36
CA PHE A 350 -17.89 3.98 -1.31
C PHE A 350 -17.95 2.50 -1.72
N ILE A 351 -17.79 2.25 -3.02
CA ILE A 351 -17.70 0.89 -3.59
C ILE A 351 -16.36 0.78 -4.29
N GLY A 352 -15.48 -0.12 -3.83
CA GLY A 352 -14.14 -0.18 -4.35
C GLY A 352 -13.69 -1.57 -4.80
N SER A 353 -13.06 -1.64 -5.97
CA SER A 353 -12.35 -2.84 -6.46
C SER A 353 -10.83 -2.74 -6.28
N ARG A 354 -10.33 -1.63 -5.73
CA ARG A 354 -8.97 -1.47 -5.23
C ARG A 354 -9.00 -1.38 -3.71
N MET A 355 -8.30 -2.28 -3.03
CA MET A 355 -8.30 -2.37 -1.56
C MET A 355 -7.92 -1.05 -0.89
N HIS A 356 -6.89 -0.36 -1.37
CA HIS A 356 -6.45 0.90 -0.78
C HIS A 356 -7.41 2.07 -1.07
N ALA A 357 -8.24 2.01 -2.12
CA ALA A 357 -9.34 2.95 -2.30
C ALA A 357 -10.42 2.75 -1.21
N CYS A 358 -10.73 1.49 -0.86
CA CYS A 358 -11.61 1.21 0.28
C CYS A 358 -10.98 1.68 1.61
N ILE A 359 -9.67 1.45 1.84
CA ILE A 359 -8.98 1.95 3.04
C ILE A 359 -9.03 3.49 3.10
N ALA A 360 -8.87 4.17 1.97
CA ALA A 360 -8.99 5.63 1.91
C ALA A 360 -10.37 6.12 2.35
N ALA A 361 -11.46 5.44 1.96
CA ALA A 361 -12.81 5.71 2.44
C ALA A 361 -12.96 5.40 3.93
N LEU A 362 -12.69 4.15 4.33
CA LEU A 362 -12.87 3.65 5.69
C LEU A 362 -12.09 4.49 6.72
N SER A 363 -10.85 4.88 6.40
CA SER A 363 -10.00 5.69 7.27
C SER A 363 -10.50 7.13 7.50
N GLN A 364 -11.52 7.55 6.74
CA GLN A 364 -12.24 8.82 6.87
C GLN A 364 -13.67 8.61 7.44
N SER A 365 -13.94 7.41 7.98
CA SER A 365 -15.25 7.00 8.48
C SER A 365 -16.36 6.99 7.42
N ILE A 366 -15.99 6.83 6.14
CA ILE A 366 -16.93 6.65 5.06
C ILE A 366 -17.23 5.16 4.93
N PRO A 367 -18.51 4.73 5.05
CA PRO A 367 -18.90 3.36 4.85
C PRO A 367 -18.49 2.87 3.46
N ALA A 368 -17.90 1.68 3.39
CA ALA A 368 -17.45 1.15 2.12
C ALA A 368 -17.72 -0.34 2.00
N VAL A 369 -17.93 -0.79 0.76
CA VAL A 369 -17.96 -2.21 0.38
C VAL A 369 -16.86 -2.50 -0.62
N GLY A 370 -16.12 -3.58 -0.37
CA GLY A 370 -15.06 -4.04 -1.27
C GLY A 370 -15.55 -5.10 -2.24
N ILE A 371 -15.46 -4.88 -3.56
CA ILE A 371 -15.63 -5.92 -4.57
C ILE A 371 -14.30 -6.65 -4.70
N ALA A 372 -14.16 -7.73 -3.95
CA ALA A 372 -12.92 -8.46 -3.81
C ALA A 372 -12.69 -9.45 -4.96
N TYR A 373 -11.46 -9.47 -5.46
CA TYR A 373 -10.95 -10.49 -6.38
C TYR A 373 -9.84 -11.33 -5.75
N SER A 374 -9.55 -11.09 -4.48
CA SER A 374 -8.52 -11.81 -3.73
C SER A 374 -8.80 -11.74 -2.22
N LYS A 375 -8.23 -12.68 -1.47
CA LYS A 375 -8.40 -12.79 -0.01
C LYS A 375 -7.92 -11.57 0.81
N LYS A 376 -7.15 -10.65 0.21
CA LYS A 376 -6.61 -9.47 0.88
C LYS A 376 -7.69 -8.52 1.40
N PHE A 377 -8.78 -8.35 0.64
CA PHE A 377 -9.89 -7.52 1.07
C PHE A 377 -10.48 -8.01 2.38
N GLN A 378 -10.73 -9.33 2.45
CA GLN A 378 -11.31 -9.96 3.62
C GLN A 378 -10.49 -9.65 4.87
N GLY A 379 -9.16 -9.85 4.83
CA GLY A 379 -8.28 -9.61 5.97
C GLY A 379 -8.25 -8.16 6.43
N VAL A 380 -8.30 -7.20 5.51
CA VAL A 380 -8.33 -5.76 5.87
C VAL A 380 -9.66 -5.37 6.50
N PHE A 381 -10.79 -5.79 5.91
CA PHE A 381 -12.11 -5.48 6.47
C PHE A 381 -12.34 -6.18 7.82
N GLU A 382 -11.92 -7.45 7.95
CA GLU A 382 -11.94 -8.19 9.21
C GLU A 382 -11.14 -7.49 10.31
N SER A 383 -9.99 -6.87 9.96
CA SER A 383 -9.13 -6.16 10.90
C SER A 383 -9.80 -4.96 11.59
N ILE A 384 -10.93 -4.50 11.06
CA ILE A 384 -11.74 -3.40 11.58
C ILE A 384 -13.20 -3.81 11.88
N GLY A 385 -13.49 -5.12 11.90
CA GLY A 385 -14.81 -5.66 12.24
C GLY A 385 -15.89 -5.38 11.18
N LEU A 386 -15.51 -5.31 9.90
CA LEU A 386 -16.40 -5.09 8.75
C LEU A 386 -16.28 -6.20 7.69
N GLU A 387 -16.06 -7.44 8.11
CA GLU A 387 -15.94 -8.62 7.24
C GLU A 387 -17.16 -8.83 6.32
N ASP A 388 -18.35 -8.41 6.77
CA ASP A 388 -19.60 -8.48 6.00
C ASP A 388 -19.67 -7.45 4.87
N CYS A 389 -18.79 -6.46 4.85
CA CYS A 389 -18.69 -5.44 3.81
C CYS A 389 -17.75 -5.83 2.66
N VAL A 390 -17.51 -7.12 2.47
CA VAL A 390 -16.71 -7.66 1.36
C VAL A 390 -17.57 -8.55 0.48
N ALA A 391 -17.70 -8.18 -0.80
CA ALA A 391 -18.31 -8.99 -1.84
C ALA A 391 -17.22 -9.71 -2.63
N ASP A 392 -17.07 -11.02 -2.42
CA ASP A 392 -16.03 -11.84 -3.06
C ASP A 392 -16.47 -12.25 -4.49
N ALA A 393 -16.11 -11.46 -5.49
CA ALA A 393 -16.46 -11.70 -6.90
C ALA A 393 -15.80 -12.96 -7.49
N TYR A 394 -14.80 -13.54 -6.81
CA TYR A 394 -14.24 -14.84 -7.17
C TYR A 394 -15.20 -16.00 -6.81
N ARG A 395 -15.98 -15.85 -5.72
CA ARG A 395 -16.87 -16.89 -5.19
C ARG A 395 -18.35 -16.63 -5.46
N CYS A 396 -18.74 -15.35 -5.46
CA CYS A 396 -20.11 -14.90 -5.55
C CYS A 396 -20.54 -14.68 -7.01
N SER A 397 -21.80 -14.99 -7.28
CA SER A 397 -22.49 -14.59 -8.51
C SER A 397 -22.75 -13.07 -8.51
N GLN A 398 -23.10 -12.52 -9.65
CA GLN A 398 -23.48 -11.10 -9.78
C GLN A 398 -24.61 -10.71 -8.81
N ALA A 399 -25.64 -11.54 -8.68
CA ALA A 399 -26.76 -11.29 -7.77
C ALA A 399 -26.33 -11.26 -6.30
N GLU A 400 -25.42 -12.15 -5.90
CA GLU A 400 -24.86 -12.16 -4.54
C GLU A 400 -24.00 -10.95 -4.26
N VAL A 401 -23.19 -10.48 -5.25
CA VAL A 401 -22.41 -9.25 -5.12
C VAL A 401 -23.33 -8.04 -4.99
N LEU A 402 -24.36 -7.92 -5.84
CA LEU A 402 -25.35 -6.84 -5.74
C LEU A 402 -26.08 -6.86 -4.40
N SER A 403 -26.45 -8.05 -3.89
CA SER A 403 -27.06 -8.18 -2.57
C SER A 403 -26.12 -7.71 -1.45
N ALA A 404 -24.82 -8.02 -1.53
CA ALA A 404 -23.84 -7.55 -0.55
C ALA A 404 -23.68 -6.01 -0.61
N VAL A 405 -23.63 -5.44 -1.81
CA VAL A 405 -23.60 -3.97 -2.00
C VAL A 405 -24.86 -3.34 -1.40
N GLY A 406 -26.05 -3.89 -1.67
CA GLY A 406 -27.32 -3.39 -1.14
C GLY A 406 -27.34 -3.42 0.39
N ARG A 407 -26.99 -4.54 1.02
CA ARG A 407 -26.94 -4.66 2.49
C ARG A 407 -25.97 -3.65 3.11
N ALA A 408 -24.79 -3.46 2.51
CA ALA A 408 -23.82 -2.48 3.01
C ALA A 408 -24.32 -1.04 2.84
N PHE A 409 -24.99 -0.73 1.72
CA PHE A 409 -25.58 0.57 1.45
C PHE A 409 -26.72 0.88 2.41
N ASP A 410 -27.65 -0.05 2.63
CA ASP A 410 -28.77 0.10 3.56
C ASP A 410 -28.27 0.25 5.01
N GLY A 411 -27.20 -0.46 5.37
CA GLY A 411 -26.57 -0.39 6.68
C GLY A 411 -25.55 0.77 6.86
N ARG A 412 -25.41 1.68 5.89
CA ARG A 412 -24.33 2.70 5.87
C ARG A 412 -24.25 3.57 7.12
N ASP A 413 -25.37 3.94 7.70
CA ASP A 413 -25.38 4.81 8.89
C ASP A 413 -24.87 4.07 10.12
N ARG A 414 -25.22 2.79 10.26
CA ARG A 414 -24.69 1.90 11.30
C ARG A 414 -23.17 1.71 11.11
N ILE A 415 -22.73 1.45 9.88
CA ILE A 415 -21.30 1.28 9.54
C ILE A 415 -20.54 2.57 9.82
N ARG A 416 -21.06 3.74 9.46
CA ARG A 416 -20.46 5.04 9.76
C ARG A 416 -20.29 5.25 11.25
N THR A 417 -21.31 4.95 12.04
CA THR A 417 -21.26 5.04 13.51
C THR A 417 -20.19 4.13 14.10
N GLN A 418 -20.06 2.92 13.59
CA GLN A 418 -19.00 1.98 13.99
C GLN A 418 -17.61 2.52 13.63
N LEU A 419 -17.42 2.99 12.38
CA LEU A 419 -16.15 3.53 11.90
C LEU A 419 -15.70 4.76 12.70
N THR A 420 -16.63 5.68 13.02
CA THR A 420 -16.31 6.88 13.81
C THR A 420 -15.72 6.53 15.17
N LYS A 421 -16.09 5.39 15.75
CA LYS A 421 -15.56 4.91 17.04
C LYS A 421 -14.21 4.19 16.86
N ILE A 422 -14.12 3.28 15.87
CA ILE A 422 -12.97 2.38 15.76
C ILE A 422 -11.76 3.00 15.02
N ILE A 423 -11.99 3.90 14.06
CA ILE A 423 -10.89 4.45 13.24
C ILE A 423 -9.87 5.25 14.07
N PRO A 424 -10.23 6.07 15.06
CA PRO A 424 -9.26 6.71 15.95
C PRO A 424 -8.38 5.71 16.70
N GLU A 425 -8.96 4.59 17.18
CA GLU A 425 -8.23 3.53 17.87
C GLU A 425 -7.26 2.81 16.90
N ILE A 426 -7.71 2.47 15.68
CA ILE A 426 -6.89 1.89 14.63
C ILE A 426 -5.67 2.77 14.31
N LYS A 427 -5.90 4.08 14.12
CA LYS A 427 -4.82 5.04 13.87
C LYS A 427 -3.82 5.08 15.04
N THR A 428 -4.32 5.05 16.26
CA THR A 428 -3.48 5.01 17.47
C THR A 428 -2.64 3.74 17.54
N ILE A 429 -3.22 2.57 17.29
CA ILE A 429 -2.50 1.29 17.27
C ILE A 429 -1.36 1.33 16.22
N ILE A 430 -1.64 1.86 15.02
CA ILE A 430 -0.65 1.96 13.95
C ILE A 430 0.49 2.91 14.34
N LEU A 431 0.19 4.08 14.88
CA LEU A 431 1.21 5.04 15.29
C LEU A 431 2.06 4.53 16.45
N ASN A 432 1.44 3.87 17.43
CA ASN A 432 2.11 3.35 18.61
C ASN A 432 2.91 2.06 18.36
N MET A 433 2.78 1.40 17.17
CA MET A 433 3.63 0.25 16.87
C MET A 433 5.12 0.61 16.91
N SER A 434 5.46 1.88 16.69
CA SER A 434 6.81 2.42 16.72
C SER A 434 7.43 2.43 18.14
N GLU A 435 6.64 2.35 19.20
CA GLU A 435 7.14 2.27 20.58
C GLU A 435 7.97 1.01 20.84
N ALA A 436 7.70 -0.06 20.08
CA ALA A 436 8.45 -1.31 20.16
C ALA A 436 9.80 -1.26 19.42
N TRP A 437 10.12 -0.16 18.73
CA TRP A 437 11.35 -0.01 17.96
C TRP A 437 12.43 0.69 18.80
N HIS A 438 13.25 -0.09 19.51
CA HIS A 438 14.35 0.47 20.27
C HIS A 438 15.57 0.69 19.37
N VAL A 439 16.24 1.85 19.51
CA VAL A 439 17.59 2.03 18.94
C VAL A 439 18.56 1.31 19.87
N SER A 440 19.20 0.25 19.37
CA SER A 440 20.23 -0.53 20.10
C SER A 440 21.56 0.17 20.06
#